data_002cabb855cc2599340ffa4083fb3639
#
_entry.id   002cabb855cc2599340ffa4083fb3639
#
_cell.length_a   1.000
_cell.length_b   1.000
_cell.length_c   1.000
_cell.angle_alpha   90.00
_cell.angle_beta   90.00
_cell.angle_gamma   90.00
#
_symmetry.space_group_name_H-M   'P 1'
#
loop_
_entity.id
_entity.type
_entity.pdbx_description
1 polymer ?
#
loop_
_entity_poly.entity_id
_entity_poly.type
_entity_poly.pdbx_seq_one_letter_code
_entity_poly.pdbx_strand_id
1 'polypeptide(L)'
;MGKTPSKKKKRNPWKKLLNRVKLCGSAKASRSRIKKVTITEKDLKNQFIKQNKKCFWLGVPLNIDDIYTSNNPLAPSVDRINNSRDYHKNNIVISTMLANMGRGRCQFKKFKKIIKFIG
;
A
#
# COMPACT_ATOMS: atom_id res chain seq x y z
N MET A 1 -7.85 21.85 31.59
CA MET A 1 -7.78 21.78 31.12
C MET A 1 -7.45 21.33 30.38
N GLY A 2 -7.43 21.17 30.14
CA GLY A 2 -6.98 20.64 29.45
C GLY A 2 -6.66 20.85 28.17
N LYS A 3 -6.13 20.12 27.60
CA LYS A 3 -5.80 20.33 26.43
C LYS A 3 -6.82 20.07 25.62
N THR A 4 -7.06 20.71 24.77
CA THR A 4 -8.13 20.55 23.92
C THR A 4 -7.76 19.67 22.82
N PRO A 5 -8.52 18.66 22.56
CA PRO A 5 -8.24 17.74 21.49
C PRO A 5 -8.30 18.43 20.14
N SER A 6 -8.99 19.51 20.07
CA SER A 6 -9.10 20.20 18.80
C SER A 6 -7.78 20.69 18.26
N LYS A 7 -6.80 20.77 19.11
CA LYS A 7 -5.53 21.20 18.68
C LYS A 7 -4.75 20.13 17.95
N LYS A 8 -5.20 18.92 18.08
CA LYS A 8 -4.53 17.84 17.39
C LYS A 8 -4.80 17.95 15.91
N LYS A 9 -3.79 17.71 15.14
CA LYS A 9 -3.97 17.70 13.71
C LYS A 9 -4.77 16.49 13.34
N LYS A 10 -5.61 16.65 12.37
CA LYS A 10 -6.33 15.51 11.85
C LYS A 10 -5.33 14.58 11.22
N ARG A 11 -5.53 13.31 11.45
CA ARG A 11 -4.70 12.32 10.81
C ARG A 11 -5.09 12.21 9.34
N ASN A 12 -4.09 12.03 8.51
CA ASN A 12 -4.32 11.79 7.10
C ASN A 12 -3.62 10.49 6.72
N PRO A 13 -4.31 9.37 6.83
CA PRO A 13 -3.70 8.08 6.55
C PRO A 13 -3.25 7.93 5.09
N TRP A 14 -3.91 8.61 4.18
CA TRP A 14 -3.55 8.55 2.77
C TRP A 14 -2.21 9.23 2.53
N LYS A 15 -1.97 10.32 3.22
CA LYS A 15 -0.70 11.00 3.13
C LYS A 15 0.40 10.12 3.72
N LYS A 16 0.11 9.46 4.82
CA LYS A 16 1.07 8.56 5.44
C LYS A 16 1.40 7.40 4.52
N LEU A 17 0.40 6.84 3.86
CA LEU A 17 0.60 5.76 2.92
C LEU A 17 1.44 6.23 1.74
N LEU A 18 1.13 7.40 1.20
CA LEU A 18 1.89 7.97 0.10
C LEU A 18 3.35 8.22 0.49
N ASN A 19 3.58 8.72 1.69
CA ASN A 19 4.94 8.95 2.16
C ASN A 19 5.72 7.64 2.26
N ARG A 20 5.08 6.56 2.66
CA ARG A 20 5.73 5.26 2.68
C ARG A 20 6.14 4.82 1.29
N VAL A 21 5.26 5.05 0.30
CA VAL A 21 5.59 4.71 -1.08
C VAL A 21 6.79 5.51 -1.55
N LYS A 22 6.82 6.79 -1.23
CA LYS A 22 7.94 7.65 -1.62
C LYS A 22 9.25 7.19 -1.00
N LEU A 23 9.20 6.77 0.25
CA LEU A 23 10.38 6.26 0.92
C LEU A 23 10.86 4.97 0.27
N CYS A 24 9.94 4.07 -0.04
CA CYS A 24 10.30 2.84 -0.71
C CYS A 24 10.86 3.08 -2.09
N GLY A 25 10.29 4.03 -2.81
CA GLY A 25 10.74 4.34 -4.16
C GLY A 25 12.13 4.95 -4.20
N SER A 26 12.52 5.65 -3.13
CA SER A 26 13.82 6.31 -3.06
C SER A 26 14.78 5.60 -2.11
N ALA A 27 14.43 4.43 -1.65
CA ALA A 27 15.22 3.75 -0.64
C ALA A 27 16.61 3.40 -1.12
N LYS A 28 17.57 3.82 -0.36
CA LYS A 28 18.95 3.55 -0.69
C LYS A 28 19.29 2.10 -0.48
N ALA A 29 18.50 1.42 0.32
CA ALA A 29 18.72 0.01 0.58
C ALA A 29 18.57 -0.79 -0.69
N SER A 30 17.78 -0.29 -1.61
CA SER A 30 17.61 -0.99 -2.86
C SER A 30 18.75 -0.69 -3.78
N ARG A 31 19.56 -1.70 -4.10
CA ARG A 31 20.63 -1.43 -4.96
C ARG A 31 20.18 -1.35 -6.33
N SER A 32 19.03 -1.82 -6.67
CA SER A 32 18.68 -1.95 -8.04
C SER A 32 18.34 -0.61 -8.62
N ARG A 33 17.25 -0.08 -8.40
CA ARG A 33 16.92 1.16 -9.00
C ARG A 33 15.97 1.88 -8.17
N ILE A 34 16.07 3.18 -8.20
CA ILE A 34 15.11 4.07 -7.57
C ILE A 34 13.91 4.11 -8.48
N LYS A 35 12.74 3.90 -7.92
CA LYS A 35 11.51 3.95 -8.68
C LYS A 35 10.85 5.31 -8.53
N LYS A 36 10.32 5.81 -9.63
CA LYS A 36 9.62 7.07 -9.59
C LYS A 36 8.28 6.87 -8.96
N VAL A 37 7.80 7.89 -8.25
CA VAL A 37 6.49 7.86 -7.62
C VAL A 37 5.71 9.04 -8.16
N THR A 38 4.75 8.75 -9.02
CA THR A 38 3.93 9.80 -9.64
C THR A 38 2.49 9.78 -9.17
N ILE A 39 2.17 8.88 -8.24
CA ILE A 39 0.82 8.78 -7.71
C ILE A 39 0.57 9.85 -6.67
N THR A 40 -0.69 10.16 -6.48
CA THR A 40 -1.14 11.15 -5.51
C THR A 40 -2.03 10.47 -4.49
N GLU A 41 -2.39 11.20 -3.43
CA GLU A 41 -3.32 10.68 -2.43
C GLU A 41 -4.66 10.32 -3.10
N LYS A 42 -5.08 11.12 -4.06
CA LYS A 42 -6.31 10.87 -4.77
C LYS A 42 -6.25 9.56 -5.54
N ASP A 43 -5.12 9.27 -6.16
CA ASP A 43 -4.93 8.03 -6.88
C ASP A 43 -5.06 6.84 -5.95
N LEU A 44 -4.52 6.96 -4.74
CA LEU A 44 -4.61 5.89 -3.74
C LEU A 44 -6.04 5.68 -3.29
N LYS A 45 -6.75 6.77 -3.02
CA LYS A 45 -8.15 6.66 -2.61
C LYS A 45 -9.01 6.05 -3.70
N ASN A 46 -8.78 6.46 -4.93
CA ASN A 46 -9.55 5.94 -6.05
C ASN A 46 -9.31 4.45 -6.24
N GLN A 47 -8.07 4.02 -6.09
CA GLN A 47 -7.75 2.60 -6.21
C GLN A 47 -8.38 1.80 -5.08
N PHE A 48 -8.37 2.34 -3.88
CA PHE A 48 -8.97 1.72 -2.71
C PHE A 48 -10.48 1.49 -2.93
N ILE A 49 -11.16 2.52 -3.42
CA ILE A 49 -12.59 2.43 -3.71
C ILE A 49 -12.85 1.45 -4.83
N LYS A 50 -12.00 1.46 -5.85
CA LYS A 50 -12.14 0.55 -6.98
C LYS A 50 -12.03 -0.90 -6.55
N GLN A 51 -11.29 -1.17 -5.49
CA GLN A 51 -11.13 -2.51 -4.93
C GLN A 51 -12.19 -2.84 -3.88
N ASN A 52 -13.22 -2.02 -3.77
CA ASN A 52 -14.26 -2.18 -2.77
C ASN A 52 -13.70 -2.19 -1.35
N LYS A 53 -12.64 -1.42 -1.14
CA LYS A 53 -11.97 -1.27 0.17
C LYS A 53 -11.46 -2.59 0.72
N LYS A 54 -11.06 -3.48 -0.17
CA LYS A 54 -10.53 -4.80 0.19
C LYS A 54 -9.13 -4.97 -0.36
N CYS A 55 -8.37 -5.83 0.31
CA CYS A 55 -7.04 -6.17 -0.17
C CYS A 55 -7.13 -6.76 -1.57
N PHE A 56 -6.32 -6.25 -2.47
CA PHE A 56 -6.34 -6.71 -3.86
C PHE A 56 -6.08 -8.21 -3.98
N TRP A 57 -5.12 -8.71 -3.21
CA TRP A 57 -4.75 -10.11 -3.31
C TRP A 57 -5.62 -11.06 -2.52
N LEU A 58 -5.95 -10.70 -1.28
CA LEU A 58 -6.64 -11.61 -0.37
C LEU A 58 -8.13 -11.38 -0.26
N GLY A 59 -8.60 -10.23 -0.68
CA GLY A 59 -10.03 -9.93 -0.58
C GLY A 59 -10.54 -9.60 0.81
N VAL A 60 -9.65 -9.55 1.79
CA VAL A 60 -10.08 -9.18 3.14
C VAL A 60 -10.31 -7.68 3.23
N PRO A 61 -11.22 -7.22 4.08
CA PRO A 61 -11.45 -5.79 4.22
C PRO A 61 -10.20 -5.07 4.69
N LEU A 62 -9.98 -3.89 4.12
CA LEU A 62 -8.87 -3.04 4.52
C LEU A 62 -9.41 -1.85 5.30
N ASN A 63 -8.79 -1.56 6.42
CA ASN A 63 -9.06 -0.35 7.17
C ASN A 63 -7.85 0.55 7.01
N ILE A 64 -8.04 1.69 6.35
CA ILE A 64 -6.91 2.58 6.08
C ILE A 64 -6.23 3.07 7.38
N ASP A 65 -6.99 3.17 8.45
CA ASP A 65 -6.43 3.63 9.72
C ASP A 65 -5.50 2.61 10.37
N ASP A 66 -5.51 1.38 9.90
CA ASP A 66 -4.56 0.36 10.38
C ASP A 66 -3.12 0.74 10.06
N ILE A 67 -2.93 1.72 9.18
CA ILE A 67 -1.59 2.20 8.86
C ILE A 67 -0.88 2.79 10.07
N TYR A 68 -1.65 3.19 11.09
CA TYR A 68 -1.07 3.76 12.30
C TYR A 68 -0.68 2.70 13.33
N THR A 69 -0.99 1.45 13.07
CA THR A 69 -0.68 0.37 13.99
C THR A 69 0.60 -0.33 13.58
N SER A 70 1.56 -0.41 14.50
CA SER A 70 2.83 -1.07 14.23
C SER A 70 2.65 -2.56 14.09
N ASN A 71 3.43 -3.15 13.21
CA ASN A 71 3.46 -4.60 13.04
C ASN A 71 2.10 -5.23 12.76
N ASN A 72 1.24 -4.49 12.11
CA ASN A 72 -0.09 -5.01 11.76
C ASN A 72 -0.04 -5.61 10.35
N PRO A 73 -0.15 -6.93 10.23
CA PRO A 73 -0.09 -7.57 8.91
C PRO A 73 -1.26 -7.19 8.01
N LEU A 74 -2.35 -6.67 8.58
CA LEU A 74 -3.50 -6.25 7.81
C LEU A 74 -3.44 -4.77 7.41
N ALA A 75 -2.39 -4.07 7.81
CA ALA A 75 -2.25 -2.66 7.45
C ALA A 75 -2.14 -2.51 5.94
N PRO A 76 -2.67 -1.40 5.39
CA PRO A 76 -2.61 -1.18 3.96
C PRO A 76 -1.18 -0.95 3.48
N SER A 77 -0.91 -1.42 2.28
CA SER A 77 0.38 -1.28 1.64
C SER A 77 0.15 -1.13 0.14
N VAL A 78 1.00 -0.36 -0.51
CA VAL A 78 0.89 -0.17 -1.96
C VAL A 78 1.83 -1.15 -2.65
N ASP A 79 1.29 -1.90 -3.58
CA ASP A 79 2.05 -2.88 -4.33
C ASP A 79 2.02 -2.49 -5.81
N ARG A 80 3.06 -2.84 -6.54
CA ARG A 80 3.11 -2.60 -7.98
C ARG A 80 2.69 -3.86 -8.70
N ILE A 81 1.84 -3.69 -9.71
CA ILE A 81 1.41 -4.82 -10.52
C ILE A 81 2.62 -5.41 -11.23
N ASN A 82 3.38 -4.54 -11.89
CA ASN A 82 4.61 -4.93 -12.55
C ASN A 82 5.78 -4.36 -11.74
N ASN A 83 6.54 -5.23 -11.12
CA ASN A 83 7.65 -4.83 -10.25
C ASN A 83 8.77 -4.10 -10.96
N SER A 84 8.85 -4.23 -12.27
CA SER A 84 9.90 -3.56 -13.02
C SER A 84 9.53 -2.13 -13.40
N ARG A 85 8.30 -1.71 -13.14
CA ARG A 85 7.84 -0.38 -13.48
C ARG A 85 7.68 0.48 -12.24
N ASP A 86 7.50 1.79 -12.50
CA ASP A 86 7.39 2.76 -11.41
C ASP A 86 6.03 2.72 -10.71
N TYR A 87 5.91 3.47 -9.62
CA TYR A 87 4.65 3.66 -8.94
C TYR A 87 3.82 4.67 -9.73
N HIS A 88 2.94 4.14 -10.53
CA HIS A 88 2.06 4.93 -11.39
C HIS A 88 0.63 4.47 -11.12
N LYS A 89 -0.32 5.37 -11.29
CA LYS A 89 -1.72 5.04 -10.96
C LYS A 89 -2.25 3.79 -11.65
N ASN A 90 -1.72 3.46 -12.81
CA ASN A 90 -2.15 2.27 -13.53
C ASN A 90 -1.30 1.04 -13.20
N ASN A 91 -0.34 1.19 -12.33
CA ASN A 91 0.55 0.10 -11.95
C ASN A 91 0.55 -0.19 -10.46
N ILE A 92 -0.45 0.27 -9.74
CA ILE A 92 -0.54 0.05 -8.32
C ILE A 92 -1.83 -0.64 -7.92
N VAL A 93 -1.74 -1.38 -6.84
CA VAL A 93 -2.92 -1.91 -6.16
C VAL A 93 -2.65 -1.73 -4.67
N ILE A 94 -3.71 -1.74 -3.88
CA ILE A 94 -3.56 -1.63 -2.43
C ILE A 94 -3.82 -3.00 -1.82
N SER A 95 -2.86 -3.45 -1.03
CA SER A 95 -2.93 -4.76 -0.42
C SER A 95 -2.66 -4.66 1.07
N THR A 96 -2.72 -5.80 1.75
CA THR A 96 -2.26 -5.85 3.13
C THR A 96 -0.74 -5.95 3.13
N MET A 97 -0.13 -5.57 4.24
CA MET A 97 1.31 -5.73 4.41
C MET A 97 1.68 -7.20 4.26
N LEU A 98 0.86 -8.08 4.80
CA LEU A 98 1.10 -9.52 4.72
C LEU A 98 1.21 -9.98 3.27
N ALA A 99 0.24 -9.61 2.44
CA ALA A 99 0.25 -10.04 1.05
C ALA A 99 1.41 -9.42 0.27
N ASN A 100 1.69 -8.16 0.52
CA ASN A 100 2.77 -7.46 -0.16
C ASN A 100 4.12 -8.09 0.17
N MET A 101 4.35 -8.37 1.44
CA MET A 101 5.59 -9.01 1.86
C MET A 101 5.69 -10.44 1.33
N GLY A 102 4.57 -11.17 1.34
CA GLY A 102 4.54 -12.53 0.83
C GLY A 102 4.80 -12.59 -0.67
N ARG A 103 4.33 -11.59 -1.39
CA ARG A 103 4.58 -11.54 -2.81
C ARG A 103 6.06 -11.29 -3.12
N GLY A 104 6.66 -10.35 -2.39
CA GLY A 104 8.04 -9.98 -2.63
C GLY A 104 8.24 -9.58 -4.09
N ARG A 105 9.10 -10.30 -4.79
CA ARG A 105 9.36 -10.03 -6.21
C ARG A 105 8.63 -10.97 -7.16
N CYS A 106 7.70 -11.73 -6.63
CA CYS A 106 6.96 -12.68 -7.44
C CYS A 106 6.15 -11.95 -8.50
N GLN A 107 6.16 -12.47 -9.72
CA GLN A 107 5.42 -11.86 -10.80
C GLN A 107 3.92 -11.94 -10.53
N PHE A 108 3.20 -10.98 -11.06
CA PHE A 108 1.76 -10.85 -10.85
C PHE A 108 1.00 -12.15 -11.14
N LYS A 109 1.19 -12.70 -12.32
CA LYS A 109 0.46 -13.90 -12.72
C LYS A 109 0.76 -15.09 -11.83
N LYS A 110 2.01 -15.23 -11.45
CA LYS A 110 2.42 -16.33 -10.61
C LYS A 110 1.84 -16.19 -9.20
N PHE A 111 1.90 -15.00 -8.65
CA PHE A 111 1.37 -14.76 -7.31
C PHE A 111 -0.13 -14.95 -7.29
N LYS A 112 -0.81 -14.54 -8.36
CA LYS A 112 -2.24 -14.72 -8.46
C LYS A 112 -2.62 -16.20 -8.40
N LYS A 113 -1.83 -17.05 -9.03
CA LYS A 113 -2.06 -18.50 -8.98
C LYS A 113 -1.85 -19.03 -7.57
N ILE A 114 -0.82 -18.56 -6.89
CA ILE A 114 -0.53 -18.99 -5.52
C ILE A 114 -1.68 -18.62 -4.60
N ILE A 115 -2.22 -17.43 -4.75
CA ILE A 115 -3.32 -16.97 -3.92
C ILE A 115 -4.56 -17.86 -4.10
N LYS A 116 -4.76 -18.36 -5.29
CA LYS A 116 -5.91 -19.25 -5.53
C LYS A 116 -5.82 -20.53 -4.70
N PHE A 117 -4.61 -21.01 -4.48
CA PHE A 117 -4.44 -22.21 -3.66
C PHE A 117 -4.69 -21.94 -2.18
N ILE A 118 -4.42 -20.73 -1.75
CA ILE A 118 -4.59 -20.34 -0.35
C ILE A 118 -6.03 -20.04 -0.05
N GLY A 119 -6.65 -19.30 -0.93
CA GLY A 119 -8.02 -18.88 -0.76
C GLY A 119 -8.97 -19.78 -1.46
#